data_59ccee43ba9ab1f1d565596751e2cadd
#
_entry.id   59ccee43ba9ab1f1d565596751e2cadd
#
_cell.length_a   1.000
_cell.length_b   1.000
_cell.length_c   1.000
_cell.angle_alpha   90.00
_cell.angle_beta   90.00
_cell.angle_gamma   90.00
#
_symmetry.space_group_name_H-M   'P 1'
#
loop_
_entity.id
_entity.type
_entity.pdbx_description
1 polymer ?
#
loop_
_entity_poly.entity_id
_entity_poly.type
_entity_poly.pdbx_seq_one_letter_code
_entity_poly.pdbx_strand_id
1 'polypeptide(L)'
;LLTRIKRYLYEKGEYDPSFFDYQTNLVLKLSPKVRMSFLGNISVNRYKFTPQNRTTNFGTAEDAKRFTVYFDGREKDRFETFFGAYTLSYSPSKSTDLSLILSGFLNNERVAYDISGEYWLDQAGGSDSDQQVGGELGVGRYHEHARNRLKSTVFDVSLRGESRIGRRNILTYGLTFKHESIMERSREWERRDSAGYSLPFDPDAMKVVYNLASSHDLSSTRMSGFLQDAFRFNTSAGFFNLNAGVRFSYWSFNKEFIVSPRVSLGFVPERNNRWTFRFATGLYYQSPFYKEFRLQQTDAAGNTTVELNRDIKSQRSLQFILASDYTFRALNRPFKISAEAYYKALSDIVPYEIDNLKLVYSGRNESKGFAAGLDLKMFGQFVPGSDSWISFSLMKTQETLHGVKVPRPNDRRYGFALYFTDY
;
A
#
# COMPACT_ATOMS: atom_id res chain seq x y z
N LEU A 1 3.67 8.31 -4.12
CA LEU A 1 4.59 8.82 -5.17
C LEU A 1 3.94 8.75 -6.56
N LEU A 2 3.45 7.59 -6.99
CA LEU A 2 2.80 7.39 -8.31
C LEU A 2 1.55 8.26 -8.51
N THR A 3 0.78 8.50 -7.46
CA THR A 3 -0.42 9.35 -7.48
C THR A 3 -0.05 10.81 -7.73
N ARG A 4 1.09 11.25 -7.21
CA ARG A 4 1.63 12.61 -7.40
C ARG A 4 2.27 12.80 -8.78
N ILE A 5 2.90 11.75 -9.33
CA ILE A 5 3.44 11.77 -10.69
C ILE A 5 2.32 11.95 -11.73
N LYS A 6 1.13 11.35 -11.52
CA LYS A 6 -0.03 11.59 -12.38
C LYS A 6 -0.51 13.04 -12.33
N ARG A 7 -0.55 13.67 -11.15
CA ARG A 7 -0.87 15.09 -11.01
C ARG A 7 0.14 15.96 -11.76
N TYR A 8 1.43 15.61 -11.71
CA TYR A 8 2.48 16.24 -12.49
C TYR A 8 2.28 16.13 -14.01
N LEU A 9 1.74 15.01 -14.50
CA LEU A 9 1.45 14.83 -15.94
C LEU A 9 0.26 15.67 -16.41
N TYR A 10 -0.68 16.00 -15.52
CA TYR A 10 -1.86 16.81 -15.82
C TYR A 10 -1.73 18.28 -15.44
N GLU A 11 -1.04 18.59 -14.35
CA GLU A 11 -0.75 19.94 -13.90
C GLU A 11 0.75 20.23 -14.11
N LYS A 12 1.07 21.08 -15.06
CA LYS A 12 2.44 21.61 -15.20
C LYS A 12 2.74 22.44 -13.95
N GLY A 13 3.92 22.22 -13.36
CA GLY A 13 4.32 22.96 -12.19
C GLY A 13 5.79 22.75 -11.84
N GLU A 14 6.27 23.57 -10.95
CA GLU A 14 7.61 23.47 -10.37
C GLU A 14 7.59 22.50 -9.20
N TYR A 15 8.49 21.55 -9.24
CA TYR A 15 8.61 20.45 -8.30
C TYR A 15 9.95 20.53 -7.59
N ASP A 16 9.93 20.71 -6.26
CA ASP A 16 11.13 20.80 -5.44
C ASP A 16 11.08 19.74 -4.30
N PRO A 17 11.37 18.47 -4.63
CA PRO A 17 11.47 17.43 -3.63
C PRO A 17 12.85 17.43 -2.97
N SER A 18 12.90 17.31 -1.66
CA SER A 18 14.13 17.04 -0.92
C SER A 18 13.92 15.88 0.05
N PHE A 19 14.92 15.05 0.19
CA PHE A 19 14.87 13.91 1.09
C PHE A 19 16.20 13.75 1.82
N PHE A 20 16.09 13.26 3.04
CA PHE A 20 17.21 12.81 3.86
C PHE A 20 16.83 11.45 4.45
N ASP A 21 17.70 10.47 4.28
CA ASP A 21 17.53 9.14 4.85
C ASP A 21 18.84 8.70 5.48
N TYR A 22 18.78 8.32 6.75
CA TYR A 22 19.92 7.78 7.48
C TYR A 22 19.51 6.45 8.11
N GLN A 23 20.29 5.42 7.84
CA GLN A 23 20.10 4.08 8.40
C GLN A 23 21.36 3.63 9.10
N THR A 24 21.18 2.97 10.24
CA THR A 24 22.29 2.37 10.99
C THR A 24 21.91 0.98 11.48
N ASN A 25 22.84 0.06 11.38
CA ASN A 25 22.71 -1.30 11.93
C ASN A 25 23.99 -1.65 12.67
N LEU A 26 23.89 -1.77 13.99
CA LEU A 26 24.99 -2.12 14.89
C LEU A 26 24.76 -3.50 15.44
N VAL A 27 25.74 -4.38 15.35
CA VAL A 27 25.68 -5.75 15.88
C VAL A 27 26.86 -6.00 16.79
N LEU A 28 26.58 -6.37 18.04
CA LEU A 28 27.55 -6.67 19.08
C LEU A 28 27.42 -8.14 19.53
N LYS A 29 28.46 -8.89 19.40
CA LYS A 29 28.55 -10.25 19.94
C LYS A 29 29.16 -10.19 21.36
N LEU A 30 28.32 -10.27 22.38
CA LEU A 30 28.77 -10.19 23.78
C LEU A 30 29.38 -11.51 24.25
N SER A 31 28.89 -12.64 23.75
CA SER A 31 29.42 -13.97 24.00
C SER A 31 29.01 -14.93 22.86
N PRO A 32 29.49 -16.18 22.85
CA PRO A 32 29.02 -17.18 21.88
C PRO A 32 27.52 -17.46 21.94
N LYS A 33 26.86 -17.11 23.05
CA LYS A 33 25.42 -17.33 23.28
C LYS A 33 24.56 -16.06 23.22
N VAL A 34 25.18 -14.86 23.31
CA VAL A 34 24.46 -13.60 23.45
C VAL A 34 24.90 -12.62 22.36
N ARG A 35 23.94 -12.14 21.61
CA ARG A 35 24.11 -11.11 20.57
C ARG A 35 23.11 -9.99 20.80
N MET A 36 23.56 -8.77 20.66
CA MET A 36 22.76 -7.57 20.67
C MET A 36 22.81 -6.91 19.29
N SER A 37 21.71 -6.35 18.85
CA SER A 37 21.70 -5.50 17.65
C SER A 37 20.81 -4.29 17.86
N PHE A 38 21.19 -3.20 17.21
CA PHE A 38 20.42 -1.98 17.13
C PHE A 38 20.24 -1.62 15.67
N LEU A 39 19.00 -1.40 15.25
CA LEU A 39 18.62 -0.90 13.94
C LEU A 39 17.96 0.47 14.12
N GLY A 40 18.45 1.49 13.44
CA GLY A 40 17.89 2.83 13.46
C GLY A 40 17.65 3.37 12.05
N ASN A 41 16.59 4.12 11.88
CA ASN A 41 16.29 4.86 10.65
C ASN A 41 15.72 6.24 10.99
N ILE A 42 16.22 7.26 10.29
CA ILE A 42 15.70 8.61 10.31
C ILE A 42 15.46 9.00 8.85
N SER A 43 14.21 9.32 8.50
CA SER A 43 13.85 9.75 7.16
C SER A 43 13.07 11.06 7.22
N VAL A 44 13.47 12.04 6.44
CA VAL A 44 12.81 13.34 6.31
C VAL A 44 12.60 13.63 4.83
N ASN A 45 11.34 13.63 4.40
CA ASN A 45 10.96 13.94 3.04
C ASN A 45 10.19 15.27 3.04
N ARG A 46 10.61 16.17 2.19
CA ARG A 46 9.92 17.45 1.95
C ARG A 46 9.51 17.49 0.50
N TYR A 47 8.39 18.08 0.27
CA TYR A 47 7.83 18.23 -1.04
C TYR A 47 7.23 19.62 -1.16
N LYS A 48 7.58 20.32 -2.23
CA LYS A 48 7.00 21.59 -2.59
C LYS A 48 6.53 21.52 -4.03
N PHE A 49 5.32 21.96 -4.28
CA PHE A 49 4.75 22.07 -5.60
C PHE A 49 4.20 23.48 -5.81
N THR A 50 4.52 24.09 -6.94
CA THR A 50 3.97 25.36 -7.38
C THR A 50 3.36 25.13 -8.77
N PRO A 51 2.04 25.22 -8.95
CA PRO A 51 1.41 25.04 -10.25
C PRO A 51 1.81 26.16 -11.21
N GLN A 52 1.85 25.81 -12.50
CA GLN A 52 2.14 26.78 -13.58
C GLN A 52 0.90 26.94 -14.45
N ASN A 53 0.73 28.16 -14.98
CA ASN A 53 -0.31 28.50 -15.94
C ASN A 53 -0.27 27.58 -17.15
N ARG A 54 -1.45 27.24 -17.66
CA ARG A 54 -1.58 26.34 -18.81
C ARG A 54 -2.59 26.89 -19.81
N THR A 55 -2.19 26.86 -21.07
CA THR A 55 -3.08 27.14 -22.21
C THR A 55 -3.16 25.92 -23.11
N THR A 56 -4.36 25.54 -23.52
CA THR A 56 -4.62 24.42 -24.44
C THR A 56 -5.60 24.90 -25.49
N ASN A 57 -5.25 24.72 -26.76
CA ASN A 57 -6.16 24.98 -27.88
C ASN A 57 -6.80 23.65 -28.32
N PHE A 58 -8.10 23.70 -28.64
CA PHE A 58 -8.84 22.53 -29.10
C PHE A 58 -10.00 22.99 -30.01
N GLY A 59 -10.59 22.06 -30.78
CA GLY A 59 -11.66 22.35 -31.74
C GLY A 59 -11.22 22.13 -33.17
N THR A 60 -12.03 22.62 -34.10
CA THR A 60 -11.78 22.58 -35.56
C THR A 60 -11.14 23.88 -36.03
N ALA A 61 -10.68 23.94 -37.29
CA ALA A 61 -10.12 25.15 -37.86
C ALA A 61 -11.13 26.34 -37.92
N GLU A 62 -12.42 26.02 -37.94
CA GLU A 62 -13.52 27.03 -38.02
C GLU A 62 -14.07 27.41 -36.62
N ASP A 63 -13.88 26.51 -35.61
CA ASP A 63 -14.35 26.76 -34.24
C ASP A 63 -13.23 26.29 -33.25
N ALA A 64 -12.12 26.98 -33.30
CA ALA A 64 -10.99 26.74 -32.39
C ALA A 64 -11.21 27.50 -31.07
N LYS A 65 -11.09 26.81 -29.97
CA LYS A 65 -11.21 27.34 -28.61
C LYS A 65 -9.87 27.31 -27.88
N ARG A 66 -9.65 28.31 -27.08
CA ARG A 66 -8.49 28.43 -26.20
C ARG A 66 -8.95 28.32 -24.74
N PHE A 67 -8.49 27.30 -24.06
CA PHE A 67 -8.71 27.12 -22.62
C PHE A 67 -7.44 27.46 -21.88
N THR A 68 -7.52 28.48 -21.03
CA THR A 68 -6.40 28.93 -20.21
C THR A 68 -6.74 28.76 -18.73
N VAL A 69 -5.81 28.20 -17.96
CA VAL A 69 -5.90 28.13 -16.51
C VAL A 69 -4.76 28.92 -15.92
N TYR A 70 -5.08 29.94 -15.15
CA TYR A 70 -4.14 30.70 -14.35
C TYR A 70 -4.13 30.13 -12.94
N PHE A 71 -2.97 29.70 -12.47
CA PHE A 71 -2.80 29.14 -11.15
C PHE A 71 -2.06 30.12 -10.25
N ASP A 72 -2.45 30.13 -8.97
CA ASP A 72 -1.73 30.78 -7.89
C ASP A 72 -1.67 29.87 -6.68
N GLY A 73 -0.63 30.09 -5.84
CA GLY A 73 -0.45 29.35 -4.61
C GLY A 73 0.58 28.23 -4.69
N ARG A 74 0.54 27.36 -3.70
CA ARG A 74 1.55 26.28 -3.56
C ARG A 74 1.09 25.18 -2.61
N GLU A 75 1.70 23.99 -2.75
CA GLU A 75 1.65 22.89 -1.81
C GLU A 75 3.01 22.71 -1.12
N LYS A 76 3.01 22.42 0.17
CA LYS A 76 4.18 22.07 0.97
C LYS A 76 3.84 20.89 1.87
N ASP A 77 4.55 19.80 1.64
CA ASP A 77 4.40 18.60 2.46
C ASP A 77 5.71 18.27 3.18
N ARG A 78 5.56 17.68 4.35
CA ARG A 78 6.67 17.18 5.14
C ARG A 78 6.29 15.87 5.81
N PHE A 79 7.14 14.87 5.58
CA PHE A 79 7.02 13.54 6.16
C PHE A 79 8.29 13.24 6.94
N GLU A 80 8.14 12.96 8.22
CA GLU A 80 9.26 12.65 9.12
C GLU A 80 9.02 11.29 9.74
N THR A 81 9.99 10.41 9.63
CA THR A 81 9.94 9.07 10.21
C THR A 81 11.18 8.84 11.06
N PHE A 82 10.96 8.41 12.29
CA PHE A 82 12.00 7.97 13.21
C PHE A 82 11.68 6.54 13.64
N PHE A 83 12.62 5.65 13.47
CA PHE A 83 12.48 4.26 13.86
C PHE A 83 13.73 3.79 14.60
N GLY A 84 13.53 3.03 15.67
CA GLY A 84 14.57 2.36 16.38
C GLY A 84 14.13 0.98 16.85
N ALA A 85 14.97 -0.02 16.68
CA ALA A 85 14.73 -1.37 17.19
C ALA A 85 16.00 -1.92 17.85
N TYR A 86 15.83 -2.40 19.06
CA TYR A 86 16.85 -3.10 19.84
C TYR A 86 16.48 -4.58 19.91
N THR A 87 17.41 -5.46 19.56
CA THR A 87 17.23 -6.91 19.65
C THR A 87 18.27 -7.53 20.52
N LEU A 88 17.83 -8.27 21.54
CA LEU A 88 18.66 -9.16 22.36
C LEU A 88 18.37 -10.59 21.93
N SER A 89 19.37 -11.27 21.38
CA SER A 89 19.28 -12.68 20.99
C SER A 89 20.09 -13.53 21.98
N TYR A 90 19.50 -14.62 22.46
CA TYR A 90 20.09 -15.55 23.40
C TYR A 90 19.93 -16.99 22.90
N SER A 91 21.02 -17.68 22.67
CA SER A 91 21.09 -19.09 22.27
C SER A 91 21.56 -19.95 23.47
N PRO A 92 20.64 -20.39 24.36
CA PRO A 92 20.98 -21.19 25.52
C PRO A 92 21.63 -22.51 25.13
N SER A 93 21.23 -23.09 24.00
CA SER A 93 21.75 -24.34 23.44
C SER A 93 21.90 -24.24 21.92
N LYS A 94 22.49 -25.25 21.28
CA LYS A 94 22.57 -25.36 19.81
C LYS A 94 21.21 -25.60 19.13
N SER A 95 20.19 -25.91 19.91
CA SER A 95 18.84 -26.24 19.43
C SER A 95 17.80 -25.17 19.72
N THR A 96 18.13 -24.13 20.46
CA THR A 96 17.16 -23.12 20.89
C THR A 96 17.76 -21.73 20.75
N ASP A 97 17.00 -20.87 20.02
CA ASP A 97 17.28 -19.45 19.86
C ASP A 97 16.09 -18.64 20.37
N LEU A 98 16.37 -17.66 21.23
CA LEU A 98 15.37 -16.73 21.78
C LEU A 98 15.75 -15.31 21.42
N SER A 99 14.76 -14.47 21.15
CA SER A 99 14.99 -13.06 20.86
C SER A 99 13.94 -12.20 21.56
N LEU A 100 14.41 -11.16 22.24
CA LEU A 100 13.60 -10.04 22.72
C LEU A 100 13.85 -8.85 21.80
N ILE A 101 12.78 -8.30 21.25
CA ILE A 101 12.81 -7.15 20.34
C ILE A 101 12.01 -6.03 20.98
N LEU A 102 12.63 -4.87 21.16
CA LEU A 102 11.99 -3.63 21.58
C LEU A 102 12.09 -2.66 20.41
N SER A 103 10.97 -2.13 19.94
CA SER A 103 11.01 -1.15 18.86
C SER A 103 10.09 0.03 19.10
N GLY A 104 10.51 1.18 18.58
CA GLY A 104 9.75 2.41 18.56
C GLY A 104 9.70 3.02 17.17
N PHE A 105 8.53 3.51 16.79
CA PHE A 105 8.27 4.17 15.52
C PHE A 105 7.51 5.47 15.77
N LEU A 106 7.99 6.56 15.19
CA LEU A 106 7.33 7.84 15.17
C LEU A 106 7.23 8.33 13.73
N ASN A 107 6.02 8.60 13.28
CA ASN A 107 5.75 9.24 11.99
C ASN A 107 5.00 10.55 12.20
N ASN A 108 5.41 11.61 11.50
CA ASN A 108 4.80 12.92 11.54
C ASN A 108 4.61 13.42 10.11
N GLU A 109 3.36 13.51 9.68
CA GLU A 109 2.97 13.96 8.35
C GLU A 109 2.32 15.34 8.46
N ARG A 110 2.74 16.25 7.61
CA ARG A 110 2.12 17.56 7.43
C ARG A 110 1.89 17.79 5.95
N VAL A 111 0.66 18.07 5.60
CA VAL A 111 0.23 18.43 4.25
C VAL A 111 -0.41 19.81 4.32
N ALA A 112 0.10 20.76 3.57
CA ALA A 112 -0.40 22.12 3.56
C ALA A 112 -0.40 22.65 2.12
N TYR A 113 -1.57 22.99 1.63
CA TYR A 113 -1.70 23.68 0.36
C TYR A 113 -2.72 24.82 0.42
N ASP A 114 -2.47 25.83 -0.37
CA ASP A 114 -3.38 26.88 -0.81
C ASP A 114 -3.15 26.99 -2.31
N ILE A 115 -4.12 26.57 -3.11
CA ILE A 115 -4.05 26.59 -4.57
C ILE A 115 -5.35 27.16 -5.10
N SER A 116 -5.24 28.20 -5.91
CA SER A 116 -6.37 28.75 -6.67
C SER A 116 -6.12 28.60 -8.16
N GLY A 117 -7.20 28.45 -8.91
CA GLY A 117 -7.18 28.43 -10.37
C GLY A 117 -8.31 29.25 -10.93
N GLU A 118 -8.02 30.01 -11.98
CA GLU A 118 -8.99 30.73 -12.78
C GLU A 118 -9.04 30.14 -14.19
N TYR A 119 -10.21 29.76 -14.65
CA TYR A 119 -10.45 29.13 -15.95
C TYR A 119 -11.01 30.17 -16.91
N TRP A 120 -10.38 30.28 -18.06
CA TRP A 120 -10.79 31.15 -19.16
C TRP A 120 -10.98 30.31 -20.40
N LEU A 121 -12.14 30.47 -21.05
CA LEU A 121 -12.44 29.83 -22.30
C LEU A 121 -12.74 30.92 -23.35
N ASP A 122 -11.82 31.09 -24.29
CA ASP A 122 -11.90 32.08 -25.37
C ASP A 122 -12.07 31.35 -26.71
N GLN A 123 -12.57 32.06 -27.69
CA GLN A 123 -12.52 31.62 -29.07
C GLN A 123 -11.12 31.93 -29.63
N ALA A 124 -10.40 30.88 -30.09
CA ALA A 124 -9.11 31.08 -30.73
C ALA A 124 -9.35 31.65 -32.14
N GLY A 125 -9.31 32.96 -32.26
CA GLY A 125 -9.52 33.62 -33.55
C GLY A 125 -8.39 33.36 -34.55
N GLY A 126 -8.73 33.13 -35.80
CA GLY A 126 -7.77 33.10 -36.91
C GLY A 126 -7.17 34.48 -37.16
N SER A 127 -5.87 34.45 -37.49
CA SER A 127 -4.99 35.45 -38.10
C SER A 127 -5.29 36.94 -37.94
N ASP A 128 -4.28 37.62 -37.38
CA ASP A 128 -3.89 39.00 -37.69
C ASP A 128 -4.97 40.07 -37.88
N SER A 129 -5.64 40.42 -36.80
CA SER A 129 -6.15 41.78 -36.65
C SER A 129 -6.36 42.09 -35.17
N ASP A 130 -5.88 43.26 -34.75
CA ASP A 130 -6.01 43.87 -33.42
C ASP A 130 -7.47 44.17 -33.00
N GLN A 131 -8.40 43.29 -33.34
CA GLN A 131 -9.76 43.34 -32.85
C GLN A 131 -10.03 42.11 -32.01
N GLN A 132 -10.18 42.30 -30.71
CA GLN A 132 -10.85 41.40 -29.78
C GLN A 132 -12.28 41.07 -30.30
N VAL A 133 -12.37 40.15 -31.27
CA VAL A 133 -13.63 39.56 -31.72
C VAL A 133 -13.66 38.09 -31.34
N GLY A 134 -13.63 37.84 -30.08
CA GLY A 134 -13.92 36.54 -29.53
C GLY A 134 -14.48 36.75 -28.14
N GLY A 135 -15.80 36.62 -28.02
CA GLY A 135 -16.42 36.75 -26.71
C GLY A 135 -15.87 35.72 -25.74
N GLU A 136 -15.62 36.15 -24.55
CA GLU A 136 -15.29 35.30 -23.41
C GLU A 136 -16.43 34.28 -23.23
N LEU A 137 -16.17 33.00 -23.45
CA LEU A 137 -17.18 31.94 -23.46
C LEU A 137 -17.50 31.38 -22.05
N GLY A 138 -16.65 31.68 -21.10
CA GLY A 138 -16.88 31.28 -19.71
C GLY A 138 -15.65 31.49 -18.84
N VAL A 139 -15.90 31.77 -17.58
CA VAL A 139 -14.89 31.90 -16.51
C VAL A 139 -15.36 31.08 -15.35
N GLY A 140 -14.44 30.35 -14.75
CA GLY A 140 -14.68 29.63 -13.52
C GLY A 140 -13.47 29.80 -12.60
N ARG A 141 -13.71 29.75 -11.31
CA ARG A 141 -12.65 29.84 -10.30
C ARG A 141 -12.78 28.72 -9.30
N TYR A 142 -11.65 28.22 -8.80
CA TYR A 142 -11.62 27.38 -7.64
C TYR A 142 -10.51 27.82 -6.67
N HIS A 143 -10.71 27.49 -5.42
CA HIS A 143 -9.71 27.71 -4.40
C HIS A 143 -9.77 26.55 -3.40
N GLU A 144 -8.66 25.80 -3.31
CA GLU A 144 -8.47 24.67 -2.42
C GLU A 144 -7.53 25.06 -1.28
N HIS A 145 -7.88 24.66 -0.07
CA HIS A 145 -7.07 24.86 1.11
C HIS A 145 -6.98 23.59 1.92
N ALA A 146 -5.79 23.23 2.41
CA ALA A 146 -5.63 22.18 3.40
C ALA A 146 -4.55 22.51 4.42
N ARG A 147 -4.82 22.08 5.65
CA ARG A 147 -3.87 22.06 6.78
C ARG A 147 -4.07 20.76 7.54
N ASN A 148 -3.33 19.74 7.13
CA ASN A 148 -3.46 18.41 7.68
C ASN A 148 -2.21 18.01 8.44
N ARG A 149 -2.43 17.39 9.58
CA ARG A 149 -1.38 16.82 10.42
C ARG A 149 -1.80 15.44 10.90
N LEU A 150 -0.94 14.46 10.66
CA LEU A 150 -1.06 13.12 11.20
C LEU A 150 0.22 12.79 11.96
N LYS A 151 0.09 12.45 13.24
CA LYS A 151 1.20 11.93 14.04
C LYS A 151 0.85 10.52 14.48
N SER A 152 1.72 9.57 14.19
CA SER A 152 1.59 8.17 14.62
C SER A 152 2.80 7.79 15.45
N THR A 153 2.55 7.23 16.63
CA THR A 153 3.59 6.69 17.51
C THR A 153 3.26 5.25 17.82
N VAL A 154 4.21 4.36 17.63
CA VAL A 154 4.06 2.92 17.88
C VAL A 154 5.20 2.45 18.75
N PHE A 155 4.89 1.71 19.78
CA PHE A 155 5.83 0.99 20.61
C PHE A 155 5.51 -0.50 20.57
N ASP A 156 6.51 -1.34 20.36
CA ASP A 156 6.36 -2.78 20.18
C ASP A 156 7.35 -3.54 21.05
N VAL A 157 6.86 -4.57 21.73
CA VAL A 157 7.66 -5.54 22.49
C VAL A 157 7.35 -6.92 21.94
N SER A 158 8.36 -7.61 21.41
CA SER A 158 8.20 -8.94 20.82
C SER A 158 9.16 -9.93 21.45
N LEU A 159 8.63 -11.07 21.87
CA LEU A 159 9.38 -12.26 22.25
C LEU A 159 9.23 -13.30 21.15
N ARG A 160 10.34 -13.84 20.67
CA ARG A 160 10.34 -14.90 19.65
C ARG A 160 11.28 -16.01 20.05
N GLY A 161 10.92 -17.24 19.72
CA GLY A 161 11.74 -18.40 19.94
C GLY A 161 11.68 -19.36 18.76
N GLU A 162 12.80 -20.03 18.52
CA GLU A 162 12.91 -21.19 17.65
C GLU A 162 13.59 -22.31 18.43
N SER A 163 12.99 -23.50 18.40
CA SER A 163 13.51 -24.66 19.09
C SER A 163 13.44 -25.89 18.21
N ARG A 164 14.59 -26.58 18.05
CA ARG A 164 14.64 -27.86 17.35
C ARG A 164 14.30 -28.97 18.35
N ILE A 165 13.17 -29.63 18.11
CA ILE A 165 12.66 -30.72 18.94
C ILE A 165 12.97 -32.03 18.24
N GLY A 166 13.97 -32.74 18.76
CA GLY A 166 14.50 -33.94 18.12
C GLY A 166 15.17 -33.62 16.77
N ARG A 167 15.05 -34.57 15.80
CA ARG A 167 15.69 -34.43 14.48
C ARG A 167 14.75 -33.94 13.39
N ARG A 168 13.46 -33.90 13.64
CA ARG A 168 12.43 -33.69 12.61
C ARG A 168 11.62 -32.40 12.75
N ASN A 169 11.50 -31.88 13.96
CA ASN A 169 10.65 -30.74 14.27
C ASN A 169 11.45 -29.48 14.53
N ILE A 170 10.96 -28.38 13.99
CA ILE A 170 11.42 -27.02 14.31
C ILE A 170 10.19 -26.24 14.75
N LEU A 171 10.09 -26.02 16.06
CA LEU A 171 9.02 -25.23 16.66
C LEU A 171 9.41 -23.76 16.68
N THR A 172 8.59 -22.90 16.07
CA THR A 172 8.73 -21.45 16.09
C THR A 172 7.54 -20.83 16.80
N TYR A 173 7.78 -19.94 17.74
CA TYR A 173 6.75 -19.34 18.56
C TYR A 173 7.07 -17.87 18.87
N GLY A 174 6.04 -17.11 19.20
CA GLY A 174 6.25 -15.72 19.59
C GLY A 174 5.00 -15.05 20.12
N LEU A 175 5.25 -14.00 20.90
CA LEU A 175 4.26 -13.10 21.46
C LEU A 175 4.69 -11.66 21.16
N THR A 176 3.75 -10.82 20.77
CA THR A 176 3.98 -9.40 20.49
C THR A 176 2.92 -8.58 21.20
N PHE A 177 3.37 -7.57 21.91
CA PHE A 177 2.55 -6.49 22.46
C PHE A 177 2.89 -5.21 21.72
N LYS A 178 1.88 -4.54 21.17
CA LYS A 178 2.01 -3.29 20.44
C LYS A 178 1.07 -2.25 21.02
N HIS A 179 1.59 -1.08 21.30
CA HIS A 179 0.78 0.10 21.64
C HIS A 179 0.92 1.14 20.54
N GLU A 180 -0.20 1.65 20.03
CA GLU A 180 -0.24 2.66 18.99
C GLU A 180 -1.04 3.88 19.45
N SER A 181 -0.53 5.06 19.15
CA SER A 181 -1.21 6.33 19.36
C SER A 181 -1.19 7.12 18.06
N ILE A 182 -2.35 7.53 17.59
CA ILE A 182 -2.53 8.30 16.37
C ILE A 182 -3.28 9.59 16.73
N MET A 183 -2.68 10.71 16.38
CA MET A 183 -3.28 12.04 16.47
C MET A 183 -3.50 12.54 15.04
N GLU A 184 -4.73 12.85 14.69
CA GLU A 184 -5.09 13.46 13.42
C GLU A 184 -5.78 14.79 13.64
N ARG A 185 -5.36 15.78 12.83
CA ARG A 185 -5.97 17.10 12.76
C ARG A 185 -6.03 17.47 11.29
N SER A 186 -7.23 17.64 10.76
CA SER A 186 -7.44 18.00 9.36
C SER A 186 -8.38 19.18 9.26
N ARG A 187 -8.01 20.14 8.45
CA ARG A 187 -8.86 21.24 8.03
C ARG A 187 -8.67 21.44 6.55
N GLU A 188 -9.74 21.14 5.79
CA GLU A 188 -9.76 21.28 4.34
C GLU A 188 -11.02 22.02 3.93
N TRP A 189 -10.93 22.86 2.91
CA TRP A 189 -12.11 23.42 2.25
C TRP A 189 -11.82 23.69 0.79
N GLU A 190 -12.88 23.69 0.02
CA GLU A 190 -12.86 24.02 -1.39
C GLU A 190 -13.99 24.99 -1.72
N ARG A 191 -13.64 26.03 -2.45
CA ARG A 191 -14.59 27.00 -3.02
C ARG A 191 -14.56 26.88 -4.52
N ARG A 192 -15.73 26.93 -5.15
CA ARG A 192 -15.87 26.92 -6.60
C ARG A 192 -16.85 27.96 -7.05
N ASP A 193 -16.57 28.45 -8.25
CA ASP A 193 -17.48 29.19 -9.10
C ASP A 193 -17.33 28.64 -10.52
N SER A 194 -18.45 28.39 -11.21
CA SER A 194 -18.48 27.78 -12.54
C SER A 194 -19.12 28.63 -13.58
N ALA A 195 -19.21 29.93 -13.36
CA ALA A 195 -19.87 30.86 -14.31
C ALA A 195 -21.29 30.41 -14.76
N GLY A 196 -22.01 29.69 -13.87
CA GLY A 196 -23.38 29.23 -14.14
C GLY A 196 -23.53 27.89 -14.83
N TYR A 197 -22.44 27.17 -15.16
CA TYR A 197 -22.53 25.88 -15.87
C TYR A 197 -22.84 24.70 -14.95
N SER A 198 -22.27 24.62 -13.76
CA SER A 198 -22.48 23.50 -12.84
C SER A 198 -23.00 23.90 -11.45
N LEU A 199 -22.84 25.15 -11.07
CA LEU A 199 -23.36 25.73 -9.83
C LEU A 199 -24.09 27.02 -10.19
N PRO A 200 -25.12 27.48 -9.44
CA PRO A 200 -25.70 28.79 -9.63
C PRO A 200 -24.59 29.85 -9.60
N PHE A 201 -24.45 30.58 -10.68
CA PHE A 201 -23.44 31.62 -10.82
C PHE A 201 -23.73 32.76 -9.84
N ASP A 202 -22.69 33.16 -9.11
CA ASP A 202 -22.72 34.32 -8.25
C ASP A 202 -21.45 35.14 -8.58
N PRO A 203 -21.60 36.31 -9.21
CA PRO A 203 -20.45 37.11 -9.63
C PRO A 203 -19.64 37.64 -8.44
N ASP A 204 -20.25 37.74 -7.27
CA ASP A 204 -19.65 38.39 -6.09
C ASP A 204 -19.05 37.40 -5.11
N ALA A 205 -19.39 36.09 -5.20
CA ALA A 205 -18.94 35.11 -4.22
C ALA A 205 -18.69 33.72 -4.78
N MET A 206 -17.55 33.14 -4.43
CA MET A 206 -17.27 31.71 -4.62
C MET A 206 -17.97 30.89 -3.53
N LYS A 207 -18.70 29.85 -3.90
CA LYS A 207 -19.41 28.97 -2.95
C LYS A 207 -18.49 27.92 -2.37
N VAL A 208 -18.64 27.66 -1.08
CA VAL A 208 -18.01 26.51 -0.43
C VAL A 208 -18.74 25.25 -0.88
N VAL A 209 -18.02 24.36 -1.57
CA VAL A 209 -18.54 23.06 -2.06
C VAL A 209 -18.06 21.89 -1.22
N TYR A 210 -17.01 22.09 -0.44
CA TYR A 210 -16.45 21.11 0.45
C TYR A 210 -15.84 21.80 1.67
N ASN A 211 -16.09 21.28 2.86
CA ASN A 211 -15.51 21.76 4.10
C ASN A 211 -15.35 20.62 5.09
N LEU A 212 -14.12 20.31 5.45
CA LEU A 212 -13.76 19.25 6.39
C LEU A 212 -13.05 19.86 7.59
N ALA A 213 -13.56 19.58 8.80
CA ALA A 213 -12.84 19.80 10.05
C ALA A 213 -12.86 18.50 10.86
N SER A 214 -11.70 17.91 11.08
CA SER A 214 -11.54 16.63 11.78
C SER A 214 -10.46 16.74 12.85
N SER A 215 -10.73 16.16 14.02
CA SER A 215 -9.80 16.13 15.15
C SER A 215 -9.99 14.85 15.94
N HIS A 216 -9.06 13.90 15.77
CA HIS A 216 -9.12 12.60 16.43
C HIS A 216 -7.82 12.28 17.16
N ASP A 217 -7.98 11.67 18.33
CA ASP A 217 -6.92 11.05 19.11
C ASP A 217 -7.30 9.59 19.36
N LEU A 218 -6.54 8.68 18.79
CA LEU A 218 -6.69 7.25 18.93
C LEU A 218 -5.54 6.70 19.76
N SER A 219 -5.88 5.94 20.80
CA SER A 219 -4.92 5.10 21.54
C SER A 219 -5.44 3.68 21.56
N SER A 220 -4.66 2.73 21.07
CA SER A 220 -5.05 1.34 21.03
C SER A 220 -3.89 0.38 21.27
N THR A 221 -4.24 -0.83 21.68
CA THR A 221 -3.28 -1.90 21.95
C THR A 221 -3.61 -3.11 21.10
N ARG A 222 -2.57 -3.73 20.55
CA ARG A 222 -2.68 -5.00 19.84
C ARG A 222 -1.82 -6.04 20.53
N MET A 223 -2.37 -7.21 20.78
CA MET A 223 -1.65 -8.38 21.25
C MET A 223 -1.71 -9.45 20.18
N SER A 224 -0.60 -10.08 19.87
CA SER A 224 -0.58 -11.19 18.94
C SER A 224 0.40 -12.26 19.37
N GLY A 225 0.11 -13.50 18.97
CA GLY A 225 1.02 -14.61 19.20
C GLY A 225 0.89 -15.62 18.07
N PHE A 226 1.88 -16.49 17.99
CA PHE A 226 1.87 -17.58 17.03
C PHE A 226 2.63 -18.78 17.54
N LEU A 227 2.22 -19.95 17.07
CA LEU A 227 2.89 -21.22 17.25
C LEU A 227 2.89 -21.94 15.91
N GLN A 228 4.06 -22.42 15.47
CA GLN A 228 4.23 -23.13 14.20
C GLN A 228 5.25 -24.24 14.37
N ASP A 229 4.95 -25.41 13.84
CA ASP A 229 5.89 -26.52 13.72
C ASP A 229 6.23 -26.80 12.25
N ALA A 230 7.50 -26.99 11.97
CA ALA A 230 8.01 -27.47 10.69
C ALA A 230 8.50 -28.92 10.89
N PHE A 231 7.68 -29.87 10.42
CA PHE A 231 7.93 -31.30 10.51
C PHE A 231 8.50 -31.83 9.20
N ARG A 232 9.69 -32.43 9.28
CA ARG A 232 10.43 -32.98 8.13
C ARG A 232 10.56 -34.48 8.24
N PHE A 233 10.20 -35.20 7.17
CA PHE A 233 10.28 -36.65 7.13
C PHE A 233 10.54 -37.19 5.74
N ASN A 234 11.19 -38.36 5.69
CA ASN A 234 11.45 -39.08 4.47
C ASN A 234 10.54 -40.32 4.39
N THR A 235 10.11 -40.63 3.20
CA THR A 235 9.38 -41.87 2.86
C THR A 235 10.00 -42.49 1.61
N SER A 236 9.55 -43.69 1.21
CA SER A 236 9.93 -44.29 -0.07
C SER A 236 9.50 -43.47 -1.32
N ALA A 237 8.52 -42.57 -1.14
CA ALA A 237 8.07 -41.67 -2.20
C ALA A 237 8.96 -40.43 -2.35
N GLY A 238 9.60 -40.00 -1.26
CA GLY A 238 10.46 -38.82 -1.27
C GLY A 238 10.48 -38.06 0.07
N PHE A 239 11.02 -36.85 0.03
CA PHE A 239 11.16 -35.95 1.15
C PHE A 239 9.91 -35.06 1.29
N PHE A 240 9.38 -34.97 2.50
CA PHE A 240 8.26 -34.12 2.88
C PHE A 240 8.67 -33.07 3.91
N ASN A 241 8.14 -31.86 3.75
CA ASN A 241 8.23 -30.77 4.72
C ASN A 241 6.83 -30.22 4.98
N LEU A 242 6.26 -30.54 6.13
CA LEU A 242 4.95 -30.08 6.58
C LEU A 242 5.16 -28.91 7.56
N ASN A 243 4.62 -27.74 7.25
CA ASN A 243 4.55 -26.64 8.19
C ASN A 243 3.09 -26.41 8.57
N ALA A 244 2.79 -26.48 9.86
CA ALA A 244 1.46 -26.21 10.40
C ALA A 244 1.58 -25.21 11.55
N GLY A 245 0.68 -24.24 11.59
CA GLY A 245 0.74 -23.23 12.63
C GLY A 245 -0.58 -22.49 12.81
N VAL A 246 -0.67 -21.81 13.91
CA VAL A 246 -1.78 -20.94 14.27
C VAL A 246 -1.24 -19.58 14.73
N ARG A 247 -1.89 -18.52 14.31
CA ARG A 247 -1.68 -17.17 14.83
C ARG A 247 -2.96 -16.70 15.48
N PHE A 248 -2.84 -15.98 16.58
CA PHE A 248 -3.95 -15.28 17.21
C PHE A 248 -3.58 -13.82 17.39
N SER A 249 -4.58 -12.94 17.36
CA SER A 249 -4.42 -11.52 17.60
C SER A 249 -5.68 -10.93 18.25
N TYR A 250 -5.47 -9.91 19.07
CA TYR A 250 -6.51 -9.13 19.69
C TYR A 250 -6.22 -7.64 19.48
N TRP A 251 -7.24 -6.87 19.10
CA TRP A 251 -7.15 -5.42 18.96
C TRP A 251 -8.16 -4.72 19.88
N SER A 252 -7.66 -3.88 20.78
CA SER A 252 -8.49 -3.22 21.79
C SER A 252 -9.45 -2.17 21.23
N PHE A 253 -9.18 -1.61 20.05
CA PHE A 253 -10.01 -0.57 19.42
C PHE A 253 -11.41 -1.08 19.08
N ASN A 254 -11.49 -2.22 18.41
CA ASN A 254 -12.74 -2.87 17.97
C ASN A 254 -13.06 -4.14 18.78
N LYS A 255 -12.23 -4.50 19.78
CA LYS A 255 -12.32 -5.70 20.61
C LYS A 255 -12.33 -7.01 19.82
N GLU A 256 -11.78 -7.01 18.61
CA GLU A 256 -11.75 -8.18 17.74
C GLU A 256 -10.66 -9.16 18.18
N PHE A 257 -11.06 -10.42 18.32
CA PHE A 257 -10.14 -11.56 18.51
C PHE A 257 -10.12 -12.45 17.29
N ILE A 258 -8.94 -12.75 16.77
CA ILE A 258 -8.75 -13.48 15.51
C ILE A 258 -7.90 -14.70 15.74
N VAL A 259 -8.28 -15.81 15.08
CA VAL A 259 -7.49 -17.04 14.98
C VAL A 259 -7.23 -17.37 13.52
N SER A 260 -5.97 -17.53 13.15
CA SER A 260 -5.47 -17.70 11.77
C SER A 260 -4.69 -19.00 11.62
N PRO A 261 -5.35 -20.14 11.36
CA PRO A 261 -4.65 -21.39 11.06
C PRO A 261 -4.03 -21.36 9.66
N ARG A 262 -2.88 -22.01 9.52
CA ARG A 262 -2.13 -22.10 8.25
C ARG A 262 -1.43 -23.44 8.16
N VAL A 263 -1.41 -24.02 6.97
CA VAL A 263 -0.69 -25.25 6.69
C VAL A 263 -0.03 -25.16 5.32
N SER A 264 1.19 -25.70 5.20
CA SER A 264 1.86 -25.90 3.92
C SER A 264 2.59 -27.21 3.89
N LEU A 265 2.57 -27.86 2.71
CA LEU A 265 3.23 -29.13 2.45
C LEU A 265 4.16 -28.95 1.25
N GLY A 266 5.44 -29.23 1.47
CA GLY A 266 6.44 -29.36 0.42
C GLY A 266 6.77 -30.82 0.17
N PHE A 267 6.93 -31.21 -1.08
CA PHE A 267 7.26 -32.57 -1.49
C PHE A 267 8.33 -32.59 -2.58
N VAL A 268 9.39 -33.33 -2.36
CA VAL A 268 10.46 -33.61 -3.34
C VAL A 268 10.49 -35.12 -3.60
N PRO A 269 10.13 -35.59 -4.82
CA PRO A 269 10.09 -37.01 -5.15
C PRO A 269 11.48 -37.64 -5.10
N GLU A 270 11.60 -38.84 -4.52
CA GLU A 270 12.87 -39.60 -4.44
C GLU A 270 13.39 -40.00 -5.86
N ARG A 271 12.49 -40.44 -6.72
CA ARG A 271 12.86 -40.90 -8.11
C ARG A 271 13.30 -39.76 -9.01
N ASN A 272 12.85 -38.53 -8.77
CA ASN A 272 13.16 -37.36 -9.58
C ASN A 272 13.20 -36.09 -8.73
N ASN A 273 14.32 -35.85 -8.08
CA ASN A 273 14.54 -34.70 -7.18
C ASN A 273 14.66 -33.36 -7.94
N ARG A 274 14.52 -33.35 -9.27
CA ARG A 274 14.43 -32.13 -10.08
C ARG A 274 13.08 -31.43 -9.89
N TRP A 275 12.04 -32.16 -9.44
CA TRP A 275 10.73 -31.63 -9.12
C TRP A 275 10.62 -31.27 -7.65
N THR A 276 9.96 -30.17 -7.39
CA THR A 276 9.50 -29.80 -6.06
C THR A 276 8.04 -29.35 -6.18
N PHE A 277 7.15 -29.95 -5.39
CA PHE A 277 5.75 -29.56 -5.33
C PHE A 277 5.46 -28.89 -3.99
N ARG A 278 4.61 -27.88 -4.00
CA ARG A 278 4.18 -27.18 -2.79
C ARG A 278 2.68 -26.94 -2.84
N PHE A 279 2.03 -27.20 -1.72
CA PHE A 279 0.66 -26.82 -1.46
C PHE A 279 0.62 -26.00 -0.19
N ALA A 280 -0.15 -24.91 -0.20
CA ALA A 280 -0.37 -24.09 1.00
C ALA A 280 -1.81 -23.62 1.07
N THR A 281 -2.35 -23.64 2.28
CA THR A 281 -3.66 -23.06 2.57
C THR A 281 -3.65 -22.41 3.94
N GLY A 282 -4.52 -21.45 4.14
CA GLY A 282 -4.62 -20.77 5.43
C GLY A 282 -5.62 -19.63 5.42
N LEU A 283 -5.98 -19.26 6.63
CA LEU A 283 -6.85 -18.14 6.90
C LEU A 283 -5.98 -16.94 7.32
N TYR A 284 -6.08 -15.85 6.56
CA TYR A 284 -5.29 -14.64 6.76
C TYR A 284 -6.21 -13.48 7.08
N TYR A 285 -5.78 -12.65 8.02
CA TYR A 285 -6.48 -11.43 8.38
C TYR A 285 -5.54 -10.25 8.30
N GLN A 286 -6.08 -9.13 7.83
CA GLN A 286 -5.40 -7.84 7.81
C GLN A 286 -6.25 -6.84 8.60
N SER A 287 -5.73 -6.41 9.73
CA SER A 287 -6.37 -5.35 10.50
C SER A 287 -6.37 -4.05 9.69
N PRO A 288 -7.46 -3.29 9.72
CA PRO A 288 -7.55 -2.02 9.01
C PRO A 288 -6.48 -1.03 9.52
N PHE A 289 -5.95 -0.23 8.61
CA PHE A 289 -5.15 0.93 8.97
C PHE A 289 -6.04 2.17 9.14
N TYR A 290 -5.50 3.23 9.73
CA TYR A 290 -6.27 4.38 10.21
C TYR A 290 -7.26 4.95 9.18
N LYS A 291 -6.89 5.09 7.90
CA LYS A 291 -7.78 5.65 6.87
C LYS A 291 -8.93 4.72 6.49
N GLU A 292 -8.80 3.38 6.68
CA GLU A 292 -9.82 2.40 6.33
C GLU A 292 -11.01 2.35 7.29
N PHE A 293 -10.90 2.92 8.49
CA PHE A 293 -12.02 2.97 9.44
C PHE A 293 -12.50 4.39 9.79
N ARG A 294 -12.15 5.37 8.96
CA ARG A 294 -12.71 6.72 8.99
C ARG A 294 -14.01 6.74 8.21
N LEU A 295 -15.13 7.01 8.88
CA LEU A 295 -16.42 7.26 8.25
C LEU A 295 -16.51 8.75 7.93
N GLN A 296 -16.60 9.07 6.65
CA GLN A 296 -16.81 10.43 6.18
C GLN A 296 -18.28 10.58 5.77
N GLN A 297 -18.93 11.61 6.27
CA GLN A 297 -20.31 11.94 5.93
C GLN A 297 -20.36 13.41 5.52
N THR A 298 -20.81 13.67 4.29
CA THR A 298 -20.95 15.02 3.77
C THR A 298 -22.44 15.38 3.70
N ASP A 299 -22.82 16.50 4.31
CA ASP A 299 -24.17 17.03 4.25
C ASP A 299 -24.47 17.76 2.93
N ALA A 300 -25.71 18.16 2.72
CA ALA A 300 -26.14 18.89 1.52
C ALA A 300 -25.48 20.27 1.37
N ALA A 301 -24.92 20.82 2.45
CA ALA A 301 -24.21 22.10 2.45
C ALA A 301 -22.69 21.95 2.17
N GLY A 302 -22.22 20.69 1.96
CA GLY A 302 -20.81 20.40 1.70
C GLY A 302 -19.96 20.27 2.96
N ASN A 303 -20.53 20.25 4.16
CA ASN A 303 -19.78 20.02 5.39
C ASN A 303 -19.53 18.53 5.58
N THR A 304 -18.28 18.16 5.73
CA THR A 304 -17.87 16.79 5.96
C THR A 304 -17.44 16.59 7.41
N THR A 305 -18.05 15.62 8.04
CA THR A 305 -17.67 15.13 9.36
C THR A 305 -16.97 13.79 9.25
N VAL A 306 -16.09 13.51 10.21
CA VAL A 306 -15.35 12.24 10.27
C VAL A 306 -15.61 11.60 11.62
N GLU A 307 -15.93 10.31 11.61
CA GLU A 307 -16.03 9.48 12.80
C GLU A 307 -15.18 8.23 12.65
N LEU A 308 -14.70 7.67 13.76
CA LEU A 308 -13.94 6.42 13.73
C LEU A 308 -14.88 5.23 13.96
N ASN A 309 -14.98 4.36 12.96
CA ASN A 309 -15.81 3.16 13.02
C ASN A 309 -15.18 2.12 13.98
N ARG A 310 -15.80 1.92 15.15
CA ARG A 310 -15.35 0.92 16.13
C ARG A 310 -15.84 -0.49 15.83
N ASP A 311 -16.81 -0.65 14.91
CA ASP A 311 -17.35 -1.94 14.50
C ASP A 311 -16.60 -2.53 13.29
N ILE A 312 -15.57 -1.82 12.80
CA ILE A 312 -14.74 -2.28 11.68
C ILE A 312 -14.07 -3.62 12.01
N LYS A 313 -14.09 -4.55 11.06
CA LYS A 313 -13.46 -5.88 11.19
C LYS A 313 -12.19 -5.95 10.35
N SER A 314 -11.33 -6.87 10.72
CA SER A 314 -10.16 -7.22 9.90
C SER A 314 -10.61 -7.86 8.58
N GLN A 315 -10.04 -7.40 7.48
CA GLN A 315 -10.26 -7.98 6.16
C GLN A 315 -9.72 -9.41 6.14
N ARG A 316 -10.48 -10.36 5.60
CA ARG A 316 -10.19 -11.79 5.66
C ARG A 316 -9.90 -12.36 4.27
N SER A 317 -8.92 -13.25 4.19
CA SER A 317 -8.55 -13.99 2.99
C SER A 317 -8.32 -15.46 3.31
N LEU A 318 -9.15 -16.35 2.75
CA LEU A 318 -8.90 -17.79 2.70
C LEU A 318 -8.13 -18.08 1.42
N GLN A 319 -6.92 -18.64 1.55
CA GLN A 319 -6.00 -18.82 0.43
C GLN A 319 -5.69 -20.27 0.16
N PHE A 320 -5.62 -20.62 -1.13
CA PHE A 320 -5.14 -21.90 -1.65
C PHE A 320 -4.07 -21.63 -2.68
N ILE A 321 -2.92 -22.26 -2.53
CA ILE A 321 -1.75 -22.09 -3.41
C ILE A 321 -1.21 -23.46 -3.76
N LEU A 322 -1.04 -23.73 -5.06
CA LEU A 322 -0.38 -24.91 -5.59
C LEU A 322 0.80 -24.45 -6.44
N ALA A 323 1.99 -24.91 -6.11
CA ALA A 323 3.21 -24.54 -6.84
C ALA A 323 4.05 -25.76 -7.18
N SER A 324 4.78 -25.64 -8.28
CA SER A 324 5.73 -26.64 -8.74
C SER A 324 6.98 -25.97 -9.28
N ASP A 325 8.13 -26.48 -8.91
CA ASP A 325 9.42 -26.11 -9.49
C ASP A 325 10.01 -27.30 -10.24
N TYR A 326 10.64 -27.04 -11.37
CA TYR A 326 11.42 -28.02 -12.11
C TYR A 326 12.79 -27.45 -12.43
N THR A 327 13.84 -28.15 -12.00
CA THR A 327 15.23 -27.78 -12.28
C THR A 327 15.80 -28.69 -13.37
N PHE A 328 16.45 -28.09 -14.37
CA PHE A 328 17.04 -28.83 -15.48
C PHE A 328 18.31 -28.15 -15.98
N ARG A 329 19.05 -28.84 -16.81
CA ARG A 329 20.18 -28.29 -17.56
C ARG A 329 19.82 -28.17 -19.02
N ALA A 330 20.06 -26.99 -19.59
CA ALA A 330 20.00 -26.73 -21.02
C ALA A 330 21.26 -25.95 -21.43
N LEU A 331 21.85 -26.26 -22.59
CA LEU A 331 23.08 -25.62 -23.05
C LEU A 331 24.23 -25.70 -22.02
N ASN A 332 24.30 -26.80 -21.28
CA ASN A 332 25.21 -27.01 -20.13
C ASN A 332 25.06 -26.05 -18.95
N ARG A 333 23.96 -25.31 -18.84
CA ARG A 333 23.68 -24.33 -17.82
C ARG A 333 22.48 -24.73 -16.97
N PRO A 334 22.42 -24.26 -15.69
CA PRO A 334 21.27 -24.52 -14.83
C PRO A 334 20.09 -23.64 -15.21
N PHE A 335 18.92 -24.23 -15.29
CA PHE A 335 17.63 -23.54 -15.44
C PHE A 335 16.63 -24.05 -14.41
N LYS A 336 15.68 -23.22 -14.07
CA LYS A 336 14.56 -23.56 -13.21
C LYS A 336 13.29 -22.92 -13.75
N ILE A 337 12.25 -23.72 -13.91
CA ILE A 337 10.89 -23.27 -14.19
C ILE A 337 10.09 -23.37 -12.89
N SER A 338 9.38 -22.32 -12.54
CA SER A 338 8.43 -22.29 -11.45
C SER A 338 7.05 -21.96 -11.99
N ALA A 339 6.05 -22.72 -11.55
CA ALA A 339 4.64 -22.47 -11.84
C ALA A 339 3.88 -22.40 -10.51
N GLU A 340 3.03 -21.41 -10.34
CA GLU A 340 2.20 -21.24 -9.16
C GLU A 340 0.78 -20.85 -9.56
N ALA A 341 -0.21 -21.62 -9.13
CA ALA A 341 -1.61 -21.31 -9.25
C ALA A 341 -2.17 -20.95 -7.86
N TYR A 342 -2.96 -19.90 -7.78
CA TYR A 342 -3.53 -19.47 -6.52
C TYR A 342 -4.99 -19.05 -6.64
N TYR A 343 -5.72 -19.25 -5.55
CA TYR A 343 -7.06 -18.73 -5.35
C TYR A 343 -7.18 -18.15 -3.94
N LYS A 344 -7.70 -16.93 -3.84
CA LYS A 344 -7.91 -16.20 -2.58
C LYS A 344 -9.36 -15.76 -2.52
N ALA A 345 -10.15 -16.37 -1.62
CA ALA A 345 -11.48 -15.88 -1.30
C ALA A 345 -11.37 -14.75 -0.28
N LEU A 346 -11.88 -13.59 -0.64
CA LEU A 346 -11.78 -12.35 0.14
C LEU A 346 -13.13 -12.00 0.75
N SER A 347 -13.16 -11.64 2.02
CA SER A 347 -14.36 -11.18 2.73
C SER A 347 -14.02 -10.06 3.71
N ASP A 348 -15.05 -9.36 4.17
CA ASP A 348 -14.93 -8.23 5.07
C ASP A 348 -14.00 -7.13 4.51
N ILE A 349 -14.02 -6.94 3.18
CA ILE A 349 -13.19 -5.94 2.49
C ILE A 349 -13.77 -4.55 2.77
N VAL A 350 -12.89 -3.59 3.02
CA VAL A 350 -13.23 -2.16 3.04
C VAL A 350 -12.99 -1.61 1.64
N PRO A 351 -14.05 -1.32 0.87
CA PRO A 351 -13.91 -0.78 -0.46
C PRO A 351 -13.39 0.66 -0.43
N TYR A 352 -12.80 1.06 -1.55
CA TYR A 352 -12.34 2.43 -1.75
C TYR A 352 -12.59 2.86 -3.19
N GLU A 353 -12.74 4.14 -3.36
CA GLU A 353 -12.78 4.81 -4.66
C GLU A 353 -11.60 5.76 -4.83
N ILE A 354 -11.35 6.14 -6.07
CA ILE A 354 -10.30 7.11 -6.40
C ILE A 354 -11.00 8.39 -6.82
N ASP A 355 -11.00 9.37 -5.92
CA ASP A 355 -11.51 10.71 -6.18
C ASP A 355 -10.32 11.67 -6.33
N ASN A 356 -10.20 12.29 -7.52
CA ASN A 356 -9.11 13.23 -7.84
C ASN A 356 -7.73 12.76 -7.35
N LEU A 357 -7.39 11.47 -7.61
CA LEU A 357 -6.14 10.82 -7.18
C LEU A 357 -6.02 10.57 -5.67
N LYS A 358 -7.03 10.89 -4.86
CA LYS A 358 -7.12 10.52 -3.45
C LYS A 358 -7.83 9.18 -3.32
N LEU A 359 -7.32 8.32 -2.42
CA LEU A 359 -8.04 7.10 -2.04
C LEU A 359 -9.02 7.45 -0.93
N VAL A 360 -10.30 7.29 -1.22
CA VAL A 360 -11.40 7.49 -0.27
C VAL A 360 -11.95 6.12 0.10
N TYR A 361 -11.79 5.73 1.36
CA TYR A 361 -12.29 4.47 1.88
C TYR A 361 -13.72 4.61 2.40
N SER A 362 -14.54 3.58 2.21
CA SER A 362 -15.93 3.60 2.70
C SER A 362 -16.04 3.61 4.24
N GLY A 363 -14.97 3.23 4.93
CA GLY A 363 -14.97 3.12 6.39
C GLY A 363 -15.71 1.90 6.93
N ARG A 364 -16.17 0.97 6.08
CA ARG A 364 -17.01 -0.18 6.43
C ARG A 364 -16.63 -1.43 5.67
N ASN A 365 -16.88 -2.61 6.26
CA ASN A 365 -16.65 -3.90 5.61
C ASN A 365 -17.85 -4.28 4.73
N GLU A 366 -17.99 -3.69 3.55
CA GLU A 366 -19.17 -3.80 2.68
C GLU A 366 -18.95 -4.69 1.45
N SER A 367 -17.74 -5.19 1.25
CA SER A 367 -17.37 -5.91 0.05
C SER A 367 -16.81 -7.29 0.33
N LYS A 368 -17.02 -8.20 -0.63
CA LYS A 368 -16.40 -9.53 -0.70
C LYS A 368 -15.94 -9.80 -2.12
N GLY A 369 -14.94 -10.66 -2.29
CA GLY A 369 -14.43 -10.89 -3.63
C GLY A 369 -13.49 -12.07 -3.71
N PHE A 370 -12.72 -12.11 -4.79
CA PHE A 370 -11.68 -13.09 -4.97
C PHE A 370 -10.49 -12.52 -5.76
N ALA A 371 -9.34 -13.18 -5.61
CA ALA A 371 -8.21 -13.04 -6.50
C ALA A 371 -7.74 -14.44 -6.90
N ALA A 372 -7.58 -14.68 -8.20
CA ALA A 372 -7.09 -15.95 -8.73
C ALA A 372 -6.06 -15.67 -9.82
N GLY A 373 -5.02 -16.51 -9.91
CA GLY A 373 -4.00 -16.31 -10.89
C GLY A 373 -3.11 -17.53 -11.12
N LEU A 374 -2.32 -17.41 -12.17
CA LEU A 374 -1.26 -18.33 -12.57
C LEU A 374 0.01 -17.52 -12.83
N ASP A 375 1.06 -17.82 -12.10
CA ASP A 375 2.37 -17.21 -12.28
C ASP A 375 3.35 -18.27 -12.82
N LEU A 376 4.01 -17.94 -13.92
CA LEU A 376 5.07 -18.73 -14.53
C LEU A 376 6.36 -17.93 -14.49
N LYS A 377 7.46 -18.56 -14.06
CA LYS A 377 8.76 -17.92 -14.03
C LYS A 377 9.86 -18.90 -14.45
N MET A 378 10.73 -18.46 -15.33
CA MET A 378 11.90 -19.19 -15.74
C MET A 378 13.15 -18.42 -15.33
N PHE A 379 13.97 -19.07 -14.54
CA PHE A 379 15.29 -18.57 -14.13
C PHE A 379 16.38 -19.34 -14.86
N GLY A 380 17.47 -18.71 -15.16
CA GLY A 380 18.63 -19.41 -15.69
C GLY A 380 19.69 -18.47 -16.27
N GLN A 381 20.77 -19.07 -16.66
CA GLN A 381 21.84 -18.37 -17.36
C GLN A 381 21.55 -18.37 -18.87
N PHE A 382 20.72 -17.46 -19.34
CA PHE A 382 20.46 -17.30 -20.79
C PHE A 382 21.71 -16.83 -21.51
N VAL A 383 22.53 -15.98 -20.87
CA VAL A 383 23.88 -15.61 -21.27
C VAL A 383 24.86 -16.24 -20.27
N PRO A 384 26.04 -16.74 -20.73
CA PRO A 384 27.03 -17.33 -19.82
C PRO A 384 27.46 -16.35 -18.72
N GLY A 385 27.39 -16.80 -17.45
CA GLY A 385 27.81 -16.00 -16.29
C GLY A 385 26.79 -14.99 -15.79
N SER A 386 25.65 -14.82 -16.46
CA SER A 386 24.61 -13.87 -16.05
C SER A 386 23.40 -14.57 -15.45
N ASP A 387 22.86 -14.03 -14.35
CA ASP A 387 21.58 -14.46 -13.79
C ASP A 387 20.44 -13.67 -14.42
N SER A 388 19.57 -14.41 -15.12
CA SER A 388 18.46 -13.82 -15.86
C SER A 388 17.15 -14.54 -15.55
N TRP A 389 16.04 -13.84 -15.71
CA TRP A 389 14.72 -14.47 -15.56
C TRP A 389 13.66 -13.82 -16.45
N ILE A 390 12.68 -14.64 -16.79
CA ILE A 390 11.47 -14.26 -17.51
C ILE A 390 10.29 -14.65 -16.64
N SER A 391 9.30 -13.79 -16.49
CA SER A 391 8.05 -14.12 -15.81
C SER A 391 6.84 -13.71 -16.62
N PHE A 392 5.82 -14.54 -16.52
CA PHE A 392 4.50 -14.31 -17.09
C PHE A 392 3.44 -14.58 -16.02
N SER A 393 2.52 -13.63 -15.82
CA SER A 393 1.46 -13.69 -14.82
C SER A 393 0.11 -13.48 -15.47
N LEU A 394 -0.85 -14.31 -15.12
CA LEU A 394 -2.27 -14.13 -15.40
C LEU A 394 -2.99 -13.93 -14.07
N MET A 395 -3.77 -12.88 -13.94
CA MET A 395 -4.52 -12.59 -12.72
C MET A 395 -5.92 -12.07 -13.03
N LYS A 396 -6.88 -12.49 -12.23
CA LYS A 396 -8.21 -11.90 -12.17
C LYS A 396 -8.53 -11.59 -10.73
N THR A 397 -8.91 -10.33 -10.45
CA THR A 397 -9.41 -9.93 -9.14
C THR A 397 -10.70 -9.14 -9.30
N GLN A 398 -11.69 -9.51 -8.49
CA GLN A 398 -13.04 -8.98 -8.57
C GLN A 398 -13.60 -8.85 -7.16
N GLU A 399 -14.39 -7.82 -6.93
CA GLU A 399 -15.17 -7.66 -5.72
C GLU A 399 -16.65 -7.44 -6.03
N THR A 400 -17.50 -7.73 -5.05
CA THR A 400 -18.92 -7.50 -5.10
C THR A 400 -19.26 -6.46 -4.05
N LEU A 401 -19.75 -5.31 -4.51
CA LEU A 401 -20.16 -4.18 -3.69
C LEU A 401 -21.65 -3.92 -3.97
N HIS A 402 -22.49 -3.94 -2.94
CA HIS A 402 -23.95 -3.75 -3.05
C HIS A 402 -24.61 -4.65 -4.12
N GLY A 403 -24.12 -5.90 -4.26
CA GLY A 403 -24.62 -6.84 -5.26
C GLY A 403 -24.03 -6.71 -6.68
N VAL A 404 -23.30 -5.64 -6.95
CA VAL A 404 -22.66 -5.40 -8.25
C VAL A 404 -21.22 -5.93 -8.23
N LYS A 405 -20.86 -6.67 -9.27
CA LYS A 405 -19.49 -7.20 -9.45
C LYS A 405 -18.63 -6.18 -10.20
N VAL A 406 -17.55 -5.74 -9.58
CA VAL A 406 -16.61 -4.78 -10.13
C VAL A 406 -15.17 -5.34 -10.10
N PRO A 407 -14.33 -5.05 -11.10
CA PRO A 407 -12.91 -5.36 -11.01
C PRO A 407 -12.27 -4.49 -9.92
N ARG A 408 -11.32 -5.05 -9.18
CA ARG A 408 -10.55 -4.25 -8.22
C ARG A 408 -9.55 -3.34 -8.96
N PRO A 409 -9.14 -2.20 -8.37
CA PRO A 409 -8.21 -1.27 -9.01
C PRO A 409 -6.86 -1.87 -9.41
N ASN A 410 -6.46 -2.97 -8.77
CA ASN A 410 -5.23 -3.71 -9.07
C ASN A 410 -5.46 -4.92 -10.01
N ASP A 411 -6.62 -5.04 -10.66
CA ASP A 411 -6.91 -6.10 -11.63
C ASP A 411 -6.05 -5.95 -12.89
N ARG A 412 -4.97 -6.72 -12.95
CA ARG A 412 -4.07 -6.80 -14.11
C ARG A 412 -4.20 -8.18 -14.72
N ARG A 413 -4.89 -8.27 -15.85
CA ARG A 413 -5.20 -9.54 -16.52
C ARG A 413 -3.97 -10.33 -16.92
N TYR A 414 -2.90 -9.65 -17.30
CA TYR A 414 -1.62 -10.24 -17.67
C TYR A 414 -0.48 -9.32 -17.27
N GLY A 415 0.63 -9.92 -16.92
CA GLY A 415 1.89 -9.23 -16.65
C GLY A 415 3.04 -9.99 -17.29
N PHE A 416 3.96 -9.28 -17.91
CA PHE A 416 5.20 -9.83 -18.44
C PHE A 416 6.36 -9.02 -17.87
N ALA A 417 7.39 -9.69 -17.37
CA ALA A 417 8.62 -9.05 -16.94
C ALA A 417 9.83 -9.88 -17.35
N LEU A 418 10.89 -9.19 -17.73
CA LEU A 418 12.12 -9.73 -18.22
C LEU A 418 13.28 -9.04 -17.53
N TYR A 419 14.24 -9.82 -17.07
CA TYR A 419 15.46 -9.31 -16.46
C TYR A 419 16.67 -10.04 -17.04
N PHE A 420 17.60 -9.28 -17.58
CA PHE A 420 18.90 -9.77 -18.02
C PHE A 420 19.98 -8.92 -17.37
N THR A 421 21.03 -9.60 -16.88
CA THR A 421 22.31 -8.94 -16.56
C THR A 421 23.32 -9.37 -17.63
N ASP A 422 24.05 -8.42 -18.16
CA ASP A 422 25.23 -8.62 -18.99
C ASP A 422 26.43 -8.00 -18.24
N TYR A 423 27.56 -8.70 -18.25
CA TYR A 423 28.79 -8.26 -17.58
C TYR A 423 29.88 -8.06 -18.64
#